data_2f7a219f2b31094b1fc8cf864c8d1726
#
_entry.id   2f7a219f2b31094b1fc8cf864c8d1726
#
_cell.length_a   1.000
_cell.length_b   1.000
_cell.length_c   1.000
_cell.angle_alpha   90.00
_cell.angle_beta   90.00
_cell.angle_gamma   90.00
#
_symmetry.space_group_name_H-M   'P 1'
#
loop_
_entity.id
_entity.type
_entity.pdbx_description
1 polymer ?
#
loop_
_entity_poly.entity_id
_entity_poly.type
_entity_poly.pdbx_seq_one_letter_code
_entity_poly.pdbx_strand_id
1 'polypeptide(L)'
;MDLQNLRKDFKVLNKSTGNAQFYRFTSPKSKEYPYMIEIFSRNPDFIILEDDAVLTPLPIDDEISSLSAILLNEAYYELLKNGQMMVDGIPVLSLTCLIPFKAKAWLDLKERKLNGEQVDSKNIKKHKNDVFRLTQLITANTRQALSPEIAEDMKKFLSEIADETVDLKSLGIRGTDKKKMTEMLYQCYGLKDNP
;
A
#
# COMPACT_ATOMS: atom_id res chain seq x y z
N MET A 1 20.94 4.74 0.77
CA MET A 1 21.05 4.14 2.14
C MET A 1 21.39 2.67 1.93
N ASP A 2 22.45 2.19 2.56
CA ASP A 2 22.84 0.79 2.48
C ASP A 2 21.95 -0.05 3.40
N LEU A 3 21.41 -1.16 2.90
CA LEU A 3 20.54 -2.07 3.66
C LEU A 3 21.23 -2.63 4.91
N GLN A 4 22.55 -2.85 4.85
CA GLN A 4 23.34 -3.31 5.99
C GLN A 4 23.35 -2.30 7.15
N ASN A 5 23.18 -1.02 6.87
CA ASN A 5 23.16 0.02 7.90
C ASN A 5 21.78 0.25 8.52
N LEU A 6 20.69 -0.29 7.92
CA LEU A 6 19.34 -0.10 8.47
C LEU A 6 19.22 -0.56 9.93
N ARG A 7 19.81 -1.70 10.30
CA ARG A 7 19.79 -2.21 11.68
C ARG A 7 20.64 -1.42 12.65
N LYS A 8 21.66 -0.74 12.16
CA LYS A 8 22.51 0.12 12.99
C LYS A 8 21.78 1.41 13.34
N ASP A 9 20.98 1.94 12.42
CA ASP A 9 20.38 3.26 12.53
C ASP A 9 18.89 3.26 12.91
N PHE A 10 18.23 2.09 12.81
CA PHE A 10 16.82 1.92 13.14
C PHE A 10 16.59 0.71 14.06
N LYS A 11 15.41 0.67 14.70
CA LYS A 11 14.93 -0.51 15.40
C LYS A 11 13.99 -1.30 14.48
N VAL A 12 14.12 -2.62 14.48
CA VAL A 12 13.14 -3.50 13.83
C VAL A 12 11.84 -3.44 14.62
N LEU A 13 10.72 -3.23 13.93
CA LEU A 13 9.41 -3.22 14.57
C LEU A 13 9.00 -4.65 14.93
N ASN A 14 8.62 -4.87 16.18
CA ASN A 14 8.03 -6.12 16.63
C ASN A 14 6.50 -6.04 16.56
N LYS A 15 5.85 -7.14 16.16
CA LYS A 15 4.41 -7.30 16.33
C LYS A 15 4.09 -7.36 17.83
N SER A 16 2.84 -7.08 18.21
CA SER A 16 2.32 -7.29 19.57
C SER A 16 2.48 -8.75 20.07
N THR A 17 2.61 -9.69 19.14
CA THR A 17 2.91 -11.11 19.40
C THR A 17 4.38 -11.39 19.72
N GLY A 18 5.25 -10.38 19.73
CA GLY A 18 6.70 -10.53 19.95
C GLY A 18 7.52 -10.89 18.72
N ASN A 19 6.88 -11.24 17.59
CA ASN A 19 7.58 -11.58 16.34
C ASN A 19 8.14 -10.35 15.65
N ALA A 20 9.41 -10.36 15.27
CA ALA A 20 10.08 -9.29 14.55
C ALA A 20 9.55 -9.17 13.11
N GLN A 21 9.32 -7.94 12.66
CA GLN A 21 8.97 -7.61 11.27
C GLN A 21 10.21 -7.11 10.54
N PHE A 22 11.03 -8.01 10.04
CA PHE A 22 12.35 -7.71 9.45
C PHE A 22 12.31 -6.84 8.18
N TYR A 23 11.13 -6.52 7.67
CA TYR A 23 10.91 -5.60 6.55
C TYR A 23 10.53 -4.17 6.99
N ARG A 24 10.34 -3.94 8.31
CA ARG A 24 9.89 -2.65 8.84
C ARG A 24 10.84 -2.16 9.93
N PHE A 25 11.39 -0.98 9.71
CA PHE A 25 12.38 -0.33 10.54
C PHE A 25 11.84 1.00 11.05
N THR A 26 11.90 1.23 12.35
CA THR A 26 11.33 2.41 13.02
C THR A 26 12.33 2.98 14.04
N SER A 27 11.94 4.08 14.67
CA SER A 27 12.71 4.72 15.72
C SER A 27 14.17 5.02 15.28
N PRO A 28 14.36 5.86 14.27
CA PRO A 28 15.69 6.22 13.77
C PRO A 28 16.54 6.86 14.86
N LYS A 29 17.86 6.64 14.82
CA LYS A 29 18.81 7.29 15.72
C LYS A 29 18.94 8.79 15.45
N SER A 30 18.78 9.22 14.20
CA SER A 30 18.82 10.63 13.81
C SER A 30 17.43 11.11 13.40
N LYS A 31 17.10 12.38 13.73
CA LYS A 31 15.87 13.05 13.28
C LYS A 31 15.89 13.41 11.79
N GLU A 32 17.04 13.32 11.13
CA GLU A 32 17.20 13.53 9.70
C GLU A 32 16.70 12.33 8.88
N TYR A 33 16.56 11.17 9.51
CA TYR A 33 16.03 9.98 8.88
C TYR A 33 14.50 9.95 8.90
N PRO A 34 13.86 9.28 7.92
CA PRO A 34 12.42 9.08 7.94
C PRO A 34 12.02 8.28 9.19
N TYR A 35 10.84 8.56 9.72
CA TYR A 35 10.32 7.89 10.92
C TYR A 35 10.27 6.37 10.78
N MET A 36 9.97 5.89 9.58
CA MET A 36 9.84 4.46 9.28
C MET A 36 10.30 4.17 7.85
N ILE A 37 10.95 3.02 7.68
CA ILE A 37 11.32 2.44 6.38
C ILE A 37 10.66 1.06 6.28
N GLU A 38 10.03 0.78 5.15
CA GLU A 38 9.51 -0.53 4.78
C GLU A 38 10.18 -0.98 3.48
N ILE A 39 10.52 -2.27 3.41
CA ILE A 39 11.18 -2.86 2.26
C ILE A 39 10.15 -3.62 1.44
N PHE A 40 10.08 -3.33 0.15
CA PHE A 40 9.26 -4.03 -0.83
C PHE A 40 10.13 -4.67 -1.90
N SER A 41 9.68 -5.81 -2.42
CA SER A 41 10.34 -6.52 -3.52
C SER A 41 9.29 -7.12 -4.47
N ARG A 42 9.67 -7.35 -5.72
CA ARG A 42 8.93 -8.27 -6.58
C ARG A 42 9.23 -9.71 -6.17
N ASN A 43 8.43 -10.66 -6.65
CA ASN A 43 8.72 -12.08 -6.46
C ASN A 43 10.06 -12.41 -7.13
N PRO A 44 11.05 -12.93 -6.39
CA PRO A 44 12.34 -13.24 -6.97
C PRO A 44 12.29 -14.56 -7.77
N ASP A 45 12.76 -14.53 -9.00
CA ASP A 45 12.74 -15.67 -9.94
C ASP A 45 13.61 -16.86 -9.47
N PHE A 46 14.50 -16.64 -8.50
CA PHE A 46 15.48 -17.62 -8.02
C PHE A 46 15.12 -18.27 -6.67
N ILE A 47 14.02 -17.88 -6.05
CA ILE A 47 13.55 -18.45 -4.78
C ILE A 47 12.18 -19.08 -5.02
N ILE A 48 12.03 -20.35 -4.69
CA ILE A 48 10.72 -21.00 -4.64
C ILE A 48 10.05 -20.54 -3.36
N LEU A 49 8.99 -19.76 -3.50
CA LEU A 49 8.15 -19.31 -2.39
C LEU A 49 6.89 -20.16 -2.34
N GLU A 50 6.29 -20.27 -1.16
CA GLU A 50 4.95 -20.83 -1.03
C GLU A 50 3.94 -19.95 -1.76
N ASP A 51 2.86 -20.54 -2.28
CA ASP A 51 1.87 -19.82 -3.14
C ASP A 51 1.22 -18.61 -2.46
N ASP A 52 1.18 -18.59 -1.14
CA ASP A 52 0.63 -17.52 -0.30
C ASP A 52 1.70 -16.64 0.38
N ALA A 53 2.95 -16.73 -0.05
CA ALA A 53 4.04 -15.97 0.56
C ALA A 53 3.84 -14.45 0.40
N VAL A 54 3.79 -13.75 1.52
CA VAL A 54 3.67 -12.27 1.56
C VAL A 54 5.03 -11.59 1.78
N LEU A 55 6.04 -12.36 2.17
CA LEU A 55 7.39 -11.90 2.47
C LEU A 55 8.41 -12.79 1.79
N THR A 56 9.49 -12.18 1.31
CA THR A 56 10.66 -12.90 0.79
C THR A 56 11.90 -12.57 1.60
N PRO A 57 12.78 -13.55 1.90
CA PRO A 57 14.11 -13.26 2.40
C PRO A 57 14.90 -12.41 1.40
N LEU A 58 15.66 -11.44 1.90
CA LEU A 58 16.62 -10.72 1.07
C LEU A 58 17.97 -11.44 1.16
N PRO A 59 18.57 -11.84 0.04
CA PRO A 59 19.90 -12.42 0.01
C PRO A 59 20.92 -11.29 0.26
N ILE A 60 21.23 -11.08 1.51
CA ILE A 60 22.29 -10.18 1.96
C ILE A 60 23.23 -11.08 2.76
N ASP A 61 24.52 -11.04 2.48
CA ASP A 61 25.56 -11.88 3.08
C ASP A 61 25.18 -12.78 4.28
N ASP A 62 25.81 -13.94 4.40
CA ASP A 62 25.48 -15.02 5.36
C ASP A 62 25.30 -14.58 6.83
N GLU A 63 25.75 -13.39 7.21
CA GLU A 63 25.57 -12.84 8.55
C GLU A 63 24.24 -12.10 8.76
N ILE A 64 23.47 -11.81 7.68
CA ILE A 64 22.21 -11.05 7.76
C ILE A 64 21.02 -11.86 7.21
N SER A 65 20.82 -13.04 7.74
CA SER A 65 19.71 -13.94 7.35
C SER A 65 18.31 -13.47 7.75
N SER A 66 18.15 -12.25 8.30
CA SER A 66 16.90 -11.81 8.91
C SER A 66 16.33 -10.51 8.35
N LEU A 67 16.77 -10.07 7.16
CA LEU A 67 16.05 -9.07 6.39
C LEU A 67 15.02 -9.74 5.49
N SER A 68 13.85 -9.14 5.40
CA SER A 68 12.80 -9.57 4.48
C SER A 68 12.21 -8.36 3.77
N ALA A 69 11.49 -8.60 2.68
CA ALA A 69 10.74 -7.58 1.96
C ALA A 69 9.28 -8.01 1.81
N ILE A 70 8.38 -7.06 1.78
CA ILE A 70 6.98 -7.30 1.43
C ILE A 70 6.95 -7.58 -0.06
N LEU A 71 6.37 -8.73 -0.44
CA LEU A 71 6.20 -9.09 -1.84
C LEU A 71 5.11 -8.25 -2.48
N LEU A 72 5.43 -7.73 -3.66
CA LEU A 72 4.48 -7.18 -4.60
C LEU A 72 4.40 -8.13 -5.79
N ASN A 73 3.20 -8.40 -6.28
CA ASN A 73 3.05 -9.05 -7.56
C ASN A 73 3.57 -8.14 -8.69
N GLU A 74 3.79 -8.68 -9.87
CA GLU A 74 4.44 -7.96 -10.97
C GLU A 74 3.66 -6.69 -11.36
N ALA A 75 2.33 -6.75 -11.41
CA ALA A 75 1.50 -5.61 -11.78
C ALA A 75 1.67 -4.42 -10.81
N TYR A 76 1.66 -4.69 -9.51
CA TYR A 76 1.87 -3.66 -8.48
C TYR A 76 3.32 -3.20 -8.41
N TYR A 77 4.29 -4.07 -8.66
CA TYR A 77 5.70 -3.69 -8.73
C TYR A 77 5.96 -2.73 -9.90
N GLU A 78 5.41 -3.02 -11.09
CA GLU A 78 5.50 -2.12 -12.25
C GLU A 78 4.73 -0.81 -12.00
N LEU A 79 3.57 -0.85 -11.36
CA LEU A 79 2.85 0.37 -10.96
C LEU A 79 3.70 1.24 -10.04
N LEU A 80 4.40 0.64 -9.07
CA LEU A 80 5.32 1.34 -8.16
C LEU A 80 6.46 2.00 -8.94
N LYS A 81 7.12 1.26 -9.84
CA LYS A 81 8.25 1.77 -10.63
C LYS A 81 7.83 2.92 -11.55
N ASN A 82 6.74 2.72 -12.29
CA ASN A 82 6.26 3.69 -13.28
C ASN A 82 5.60 4.92 -12.62
N GLY A 83 5.13 4.78 -11.38
CA GLY A 83 4.51 5.85 -10.61
C GLY A 83 5.48 6.72 -9.83
N GLN A 84 6.79 6.43 -9.87
CA GLN A 84 7.79 7.23 -9.16
C GLN A 84 7.96 8.60 -9.83
N MET A 85 8.04 9.62 -9.01
CA MET A 85 8.35 10.99 -9.42
C MET A 85 9.31 11.63 -8.42
N MET A 86 10.08 12.61 -8.86
CA MET A 86 11.00 13.34 -7.97
C MET A 86 10.34 14.65 -7.52
N VAL A 87 10.31 14.86 -6.22
CA VAL A 87 9.84 16.11 -5.60
C VAL A 87 10.96 16.59 -4.68
N ASP A 88 11.54 17.72 -4.97
CA ASP A 88 12.67 18.31 -4.22
C ASP A 88 13.84 17.33 -3.97
N GLY A 89 14.16 16.52 -4.98
CA GLY A 89 15.23 15.51 -4.89
C GLY A 89 14.83 14.23 -4.13
N ILE A 90 13.58 14.10 -3.70
CA ILE A 90 13.06 12.93 -3.00
C ILE A 90 12.17 12.11 -3.95
N PRO A 91 12.43 10.80 -4.13
CA PRO A 91 11.52 9.95 -4.89
C PRO A 91 10.22 9.73 -4.10
N VAL A 92 9.10 10.05 -4.74
CA VAL A 92 7.75 9.85 -4.19
C VAL A 92 6.90 9.05 -5.17
N LEU A 93 5.92 8.31 -4.66
CA LEU A 93 4.95 7.65 -5.50
C LEU A 93 3.84 8.64 -5.87
N SER A 94 3.49 8.69 -7.14
CA SER A 94 2.41 9.56 -7.61
C SER A 94 1.10 9.21 -6.91
N LEU A 95 0.28 10.24 -6.70
CA LEU A 95 -1.01 10.13 -6.05
C LEU A 95 -1.91 9.05 -6.70
N THR A 96 -1.97 9.06 -8.05
CA THR A 96 -2.81 8.14 -8.80
C THR A 96 -2.32 6.69 -8.76
N CYS A 97 -1.04 6.46 -8.49
CA CYS A 97 -0.50 5.12 -8.25
C CYS A 97 -0.64 4.69 -6.78
N LEU A 98 -0.60 5.63 -5.83
CA LEU A 98 -0.74 5.31 -4.41
C LEU A 98 -2.16 4.85 -4.03
N ILE A 99 -3.20 5.39 -4.68
CA ILE A 99 -4.60 5.01 -4.41
C ILE A 99 -4.85 3.51 -4.61
N PRO A 100 -4.48 2.87 -5.74
CA PRO A 100 -4.62 1.43 -5.91
C PRO A 100 -3.92 0.59 -4.83
N PHE A 101 -2.73 0.99 -4.37
CA PHE A 101 -2.08 0.30 -3.25
C PHE A 101 -2.90 0.35 -1.97
N LYS A 102 -3.56 1.47 -1.69
CA LYS A 102 -4.44 1.60 -0.51
C LYS A 102 -5.71 0.78 -0.65
N ALA A 103 -6.28 0.73 -1.85
CA ALA A 103 -7.44 -0.10 -2.16
C ALA A 103 -7.10 -1.59 -2.01
N LYS A 104 -5.98 -2.05 -2.59
CA LYS A 104 -5.49 -3.42 -2.46
C LYS A 104 -5.27 -3.81 -1.00
N ALA A 105 -4.56 -2.98 -0.24
CA ALA A 105 -4.32 -3.24 1.17
C ALA A 105 -5.61 -3.35 1.99
N TRP A 106 -6.65 -2.59 1.64
CA TRP A 106 -7.96 -2.72 2.27
C TRP A 106 -8.64 -4.05 1.94
N LEU A 107 -8.62 -4.46 0.66
CA LEU A 107 -9.18 -5.73 0.20
C LEU A 107 -8.49 -6.92 0.89
N ASP A 108 -7.16 -6.96 0.87
CA ASP A 108 -6.37 -8.05 1.44
C ASP A 108 -6.59 -8.18 2.95
N LEU A 109 -6.57 -7.06 3.69
CA LEU A 109 -6.81 -7.10 5.13
C LEU A 109 -8.24 -7.52 5.48
N LYS A 110 -9.23 -7.14 4.66
CA LYS A 110 -10.63 -7.54 4.84
C LYS A 110 -10.80 -9.04 4.60
N GLU A 111 -10.20 -9.56 3.53
CA GLU A 111 -10.22 -10.98 3.18
C GLU A 111 -9.53 -11.82 4.27
N ARG A 112 -8.34 -11.44 4.70
CA ARG A 112 -7.62 -12.11 5.80
C ARG A 112 -8.44 -12.15 7.08
N LYS A 113 -9.15 -11.05 7.39
CA LYS A 113 -10.04 -11.01 8.55
C LYS A 113 -11.23 -11.97 8.40
N LEU A 114 -11.82 -12.07 7.20
CA LEU A 114 -12.91 -13.00 6.90
C LEU A 114 -12.45 -14.46 7.02
N ASN A 115 -11.20 -14.73 6.67
CA ASN A 115 -10.56 -16.05 6.80
C ASN A 115 -10.13 -16.37 8.25
N GLY A 116 -10.48 -15.54 9.22
CA GLY A 116 -10.23 -15.79 10.64
C GLY A 116 -8.86 -15.35 11.16
N GLU A 117 -8.06 -14.65 10.35
CA GLU A 117 -6.80 -14.09 10.80
C GLU A 117 -7.00 -12.92 11.78
N GLN A 118 -6.05 -12.77 12.71
CA GLN A 118 -6.03 -11.62 13.62
C GLN A 118 -5.60 -10.35 12.87
N VAL A 119 -6.57 -9.59 12.37
CA VAL A 119 -6.36 -8.31 11.69
C VAL A 119 -6.97 -7.18 12.51
N ASP A 120 -6.16 -6.14 12.78
CA ASP A 120 -6.66 -4.93 13.45
C ASP A 120 -7.62 -4.17 12.52
N SER A 121 -8.88 -4.06 12.94
CA SER A 121 -9.92 -3.33 12.20
C SER A 121 -9.58 -1.85 11.97
N LYS A 122 -8.72 -1.27 12.82
CA LYS A 122 -8.24 0.11 12.62
C LYS A 122 -7.38 0.22 11.35
N ASN A 123 -6.59 -0.80 11.02
CA ASN A 123 -5.79 -0.83 9.81
C ASN A 123 -6.68 -0.92 8.55
N ILE A 124 -7.71 -1.77 8.58
CA ILE A 124 -8.70 -1.85 7.49
C ILE A 124 -9.34 -0.47 7.28
N LYS A 125 -9.86 0.13 8.36
CA LYS A 125 -10.47 1.47 8.32
C LYS A 125 -9.49 2.54 7.81
N LYS A 126 -8.23 2.46 8.23
CA LYS A 126 -7.18 3.41 7.80
C LYS A 126 -7.01 3.39 6.28
N HIS A 127 -6.80 2.22 5.67
CA HIS A 127 -6.58 2.12 4.23
C HIS A 127 -7.78 2.62 3.42
N LYS A 128 -9.00 2.27 3.82
CA LYS A 128 -10.22 2.83 3.26
C LYS A 128 -10.24 4.37 3.31
N ASN A 129 -9.99 4.91 4.48
CA ASN A 129 -9.98 6.35 4.70
C ASN A 129 -8.89 7.07 3.90
N ASP A 130 -7.72 6.44 3.74
CA ASP A 130 -6.62 6.98 2.96
C ASP A 130 -7.00 7.11 1.48
N VAL A 131 -7.76 6.16 0.90
CA VAL A 131 -8.28 6.31 -0.47
C VAL A 131 -9.10 7.59 -0.61
N PHE A 132 -10.04 7.84 0.30
CA PHE A 132 -10.87 9.06 0.23
C PHE A 132 -10.06 10.34 0.46
N ARG A 133 -9.09 10.34 1.39
CA ARG A 133 -8.19 11.48 1.58
C ARG A 133 -7.39 11.79 0.33
N LEU A 134 -6.86 10.78 -0.34
CA LEU A 134 -6.08 10.92 -1.57
C LEU A 134 -6.98 11.37 -2.73
N THR A 135 -8.21 10.88 -2.81
CA THR A 135 -9.17 11.26 -3.87
C THR A 135 -9.46 12.75 -3.90
N GLN A 136 -9.40 13.47 -2.77
CA GLN A 136 -9.55 14.93 -2.75
C GLN A 136 -8.52 15.68 -3.59
N LEU A 137 -7.37 15.08 -3.82
CA LEU A 137 -6.24 15.69 -4.50
C LEU A 137 -6.25 15.44 -6.01
N ILE A 138 -7.15 14.60 -6.51
CA ILE A 138 -7.35 14.38 -7.95
C ILE A 138 -8.35 15.40 -8.50
N THR A 139 -8.22 15.69 -9.79
CA THR A 139 -9.10 16.60 -10.51
C THR A 139 -9.96 15.85 -11.52
N ALA A 140 -11.01 16.49 -12.05
CA ALA A 140 -11.86 15.90 -13.08
C ALA A 140 -11.11 15.49 -14.36
N ASN A 141 -9.94 16.08 -14.61
CA ASN A 141 -9.09 15.78 -15.77
C ASN A 141 -8.00 14.75 -15.47
N THR A 142 -7.84 14.33 -14.21
CA THR A 142 -6.83 13.34 -13.84
C THR A 142 -7.17 11.99 -14.46
N ARG A 143 -6.21 11.38 -15.15
CA ARG A 143 -6.34 10.05 -15.77
C ARG A 143 -5.11 9.22 -15.50
N GLN A 144 -5.33 7.94 -15.16
CA GLN A 144 -4.28 6.97 -14.92
C GLN A 144 -4.69 5.62 -15.50
N ALA A 145 -3.92 5.12 -16.44
CA ALA A 145 -4.10 3.77 -16.94
C ALA A 145 -3.63 2.76 -15.88
N LEU A 146 -4.38 1.69 -15.73
CA LEU A 146 -4.07 0.56 -14.85
C LEU A 146 -3.90 -0.70 -15.71
N SER A 147 -3.08 -1.66 -15.23
CA SER A 147 -3.10 -3.01 -15.77
C SER A 147 -4.46 -3.66 -15.52
N PRO A 148 -4.85 -4.69 -16.30
CA PRO A 148 -6.13 -5.37 -16.10
C PRO A 148 -6.33 -5.87 -14.67
N GLU A 149 -5.29 -6.42 -14.07
CA GLU A 149 -5.33 -6.94 -12.70
C GLU A 149 -5.62 -5.84 -11.68
N ILE A 150 -4.90 -4.71 -11.74
CA ILE A 150 -5.11 -3.60 -10.83
C ILE A 150 -6.47 -2.94 -11.07
N ALA A 151 -6.93 -2.90 -12.31
CA ALA A 151 -8.27 -2.40 -12.65
C ALA A 151 -9.37 -3.26 -12.02
N GLU A 152 -9.22 -4.59 -11.99
CA GLU A 152 -10.15 -5.50 -11.31
C GLU A 152 -10.13 -5.30 -9.78
N ASP A 153 -8.95 -5.17 -9.16
CA ASP A 153 -8.86 -4.84 -7.74
C ASP A 153 -9.57 -3.51 -7.42
N MET A 154 -9.38 -2.50 -8.27
CA MET A 154 -10.06 -1.20 -8.08
C MET A 154 -11.58 -1.30 -8.25
N LYS A 155 -12.08 -2.07 -9.23
CA LYS A 155 -13.51 -2.32 -9.38
C LYS A 155 -14.08 -3.05 -8.16
N LYS A 156 -13.40 -4.11 -7.69
CA LYS A 156 -13.78 -4.85 -6.47
C LYS A 156 -13.85 -3.90 -5.28
N PHE A 157 -12.83 -3.07 -5.08
CA PHE A 157 -12.81 -2.07 -4.02
C PHE A 157 -14.01 -1.11 -4.12
N LEU A 158 -14.28 -0.54 -5.31
CA LEU A 158 -15.36 0.42 -5.52
C LEU A 158 -16.73 -0.21 -5.32
N SER A 159 -16.91 -1.45 -5.74
CA SER A 159 -18.14 -2.23 -5.52
C SER A 159 -18.36 -2.48 -4.02
N GLU A 160 -17.37 -3.00 -3.31
CA GLU A 160 -17.49 -3.30 -1.88
C GLU A 160 -17.63 -2.05 -1.01
N ILE A 161 -17.01 -0.93 -1.42
CA ILE A 161 -17.11 0.33 -0.68
C ILE A 161 -18.51 0.97 -0.82
N ALA A 162 -19.31 0.58 -1.81
CA ALA A 162 -20.65 1.10 -1.99
C ALA A 162 -21.53 0.87 -0.74
N ASP A 163 -21.39 -0.28 -0.10
CA ASP A 163 -22.15 -0.67 1.10
C ASP A 163 -21.49 -0.22 2.40
N GLU A 164 -20.26 0.33 2.34
CA GLU A 164 -19.51 0.76 3.51
C GLU A 164 -19.84 2.20 3.93
N THR A 165 -19.92 2.43 5.22
CA THR A 165 -20.02 3.79 5.75
C THR A 165 -18.66 4.47 5.75
N VAL A 166 -18.63 5.70 5.21
CA VAL A 166 -17.44 6.59 5.24
C VAL A 166 -17.84 7.92 5.83
N ASP A 167 -17.30 8.24 6.99
CA ASP A 167 -17.51 9.55 7.62
C ASP A 167 -16.51 10.57 7.05
N LEU A 168 -16.89 11.16 5.91
CA LEU A 168 -16.07 12.14 5.21
C LEU A 168 -15.75 13.37 6.07
N LYS A 169 -16.68 13.77 6.96
CA LYS A 169 -16.46 14.94 7.85
C LYS A 169 -15.33 14.68 8.83
N SER A 170 -15.25 13.48 9.41
CA SER A 170 -14.15 13.10 10.30
C SER A 170 -12.79 13.01 9.59
N LEU A 171 -12.81 12.85 8.25
CA LEU A 171 -11.61 12.87 7.41
C LEU A 171 -11.18 14.29 6.99
N GLY A 172 -11.93 15.33 7.39
CA GLY A 172 -11.70 16.70 6.96
C GLY A 172 -12.22 17.00 5.55
N ILE A 173 -12.98 16.09 4.94
CA ILE A 173 -13.52 16.20 3.58
C ILE A 173 -14.87 16.94 3.63
N ARG A 174 -14.94 18.06 2.92
CA ARG A 174 -16.14 18.91 2.88
C ARG A 174 -16.52 19.24 1.43
N GLY A 175 -17.79 19.60 1.20
CA GLY A 175 -18.28 20.03 -0.11
C GLY A 175 -18.46 18.92 -1.14
N THR A 176 -18.33 17.66 -0.74
CA THR A 176 -18.53 16.47 -1.58
C THR A 176 -19.18 15.35 -0.78
N ASP A 177 -19.57 14.29 -1.47
CA ASP A 177 -20.13 13.07 -0.88
C ASP A 177 -19.40 11.83 -1.40
N LYS A 178 -19.69 10.69 -0.79
CA LYS A 178 -19.06 9.41 -1.14
C LYS A 178 -19.29 9.06 -2.62
N LYS A 179 -20.51 9.28 -3.13
CA LYS A 179 -20.89 8.95 -4.51
C LYS A 179 -20.03 9.73 -5.51
N LYS A 180 -19.94 11.04 -5.36
CA LYS A 180 -19.10 11.90 -6.22
C LYS A 180 -17.62 11.48 -6.20
N MET A 181 -17.11 11.13 -5.01
CA MET A 181 -15.72 10.69 -4.89
C MET A 181 -15.49 9.34 -5.57
N THR A 182 -16.41 8.39 -5.47
CA THR A 182 -16.31 7.13 -6.20
C THR A 182 -16.44 7.33 -7.71
N GLU A 183 -17.33 8.19 -8.18
CA GLU A 183 -17.43 8.58 -9.58
C GLU A 183 -16.13 9.18 -10.12
N MET A 184 -15.46 10.02 -9.34
CA MET A 184 -14.13 10.56 -9.70
C MET A 184 -13.09 9.44 -9.86
N LEU A 185 -13.10 8.41 -9.01
CA LEU A 185 -12.21 7.27 -9.14
C LEU A 185 -12.51 6.43 -10.39
N TYR A 186 -13.79 6.18 -10.69
CA TYR A 186 -14.19 5.52 -11.94
C TYR A 186 -13.66 6.29 -13.16
N GLN A 187 -13.82 7.61 -13.18
CA GLN A 187 -13.33 8.45 -14.27
C GLN A 187 -11.81 8.51 -14.34
N CYS A 188 -11.13 8.64 -13.19
CA CYS A 188 -9.67 8.71 -13.11
C CYS A 188 -9.01 7.48 -13.72
N TYR A 189 -9.52 6.30 -13.42
CA TYR A 189 -8.94 5.03 -13.86
C TYR A 189 -9.61 4.44 -15.12
N GLY A 190 -10.57 5.15 -15.72
CA GLY A 190 -11.27 4.67 -16.91
C GLY A 190 -12.04 3.36 -16.68
N LEU A 191 -12.48 3.13 -15.44
CA LEU A 191 -13.25 1.95 -15.09
C LEU A 191 -14.69 2.13 -15.56
N LYS A 192 -15.26 1.10 -16.17
CA LYS A 192 -16.69 1.09 -16.48
C LYS A 192 -17.47 0.78 -15.21
N ASP A 193 -18.51 1.54 -14.94
CA ASP A 193 -19.49 1.16 -13.90
C ASP A 193 -20.01 -0.24 -14.24
N ASN A 194 -19.97 -1.14 -13.27
CA ASN A 194 -20.80 -2.34 -13.35
C ASN A 194 -22.19 -1.90 -12.88
N PRO A 195 -23.23 -1.99 -13.74
CA PRO A 195 -24.58 -1.54 -13.42
C PRO A 195 -25.18 -2.30 -12.23
#